data_cd5cb8a0182a7e12eec7371b1285f15a
#
_entry.id   cd5cb8a0182a7e12eec7371b1285f15a
#
_cell.length_a   1.000
_cell.length_b   1.000
_cell.length_c   1.000
_cell.angle_alpha   90.00
_cell.angle_beta   90.00
_cell.angle_gamma   90.00
#
_symmetry.space_group_name_H-M   'P 1'
#
loop_
_entity.id
_entity.type
_entity.pdbx_description
1 polymer ?
#
loop_
_entity_poly.entity_id
_entity_poly.type
_entity_poly.pdbx_seq_one_letter_code
_entity_poly.pdbx_strand_id
1 'polypeptide(L)'
;MGPTGVYARSVDGIGTVQLGIAGDRVISVSFPTHAPEDAAATHPLLDRIADYAAGSAEDFRDVPIGLTLPTPQRRVLETIRSVPYGDRADVELAARMTAGIDHTTTDGHNTVRTALEANPVPLLVPDHRVENAPSSAPPRVAETLRNLER
;
A
#
# COMPACT_ATOMS: atom_id res chain seq x y z
N MET A 1 6.01 14.67 9.56
CA MET A 1 6.34 13.25 9.63
C MET A 1 7.56 13.09 10.53
N GLY A 2 7.81 11.92 11.07
CA GLY A 2 8.94 11.69 11.95
C GLY A 2 10.30 11.73 11.26
N PRO A 3 11.39 11.60 12.01
CA PRO A 3 12.72 11.59 11.42
C PRO A 3 12.95 10.43 10.49
N THR A 4 13.91 10.59 9.57
CA THR A 4 14.35 9.53 8.67
C THR A 4 14.79 8.30 9.45
N GLY A 5 14.34 7.12 9.02
CA GLY A 5 14.73 5.87 9.67
C GLY A 5 13.73 4.75 9.45
N VAL A 6 13.91 3.71 10.26
CA VAL A 6 13.08 2.50 10.22
C VAL A 6 12.24 2.45 11.50
N TYR A 7 10.95 2.23 11.33
CA TYR A 7 9.99 2.11 12.42
C TYR A 7 9.24 0.79 12.24
N ALA A 8 9.10 0.02 13.30
CA ALA A 8 8.41 -1.28 13.19
C ALA A 8 7.73 -1.63 14.49
N ARG A 9 6.57 -2.28 14.37
CA ARG A 9 5.75 -2.70 15.50
C ARG A 9 4.91 -3.91 15.11
N SER A 10 4.65 -4.77 16.06
CA SER A 10 3.63 -5.82 15.89
C SER A 10 2.24 -5.19 15.99
N VAL A 11 1.39 -5.46 15.00
CA VAL A 11 0.02 -4.97 14.95
C VAL A 11 -0.92 -6.16 14.99
N ASP A 12 -1.83 -6.18 15.96
CA ASP A 12 -2.77 -7.29 16.11
C ASP A 12 -3.61 -7.48 14.85
N GLY A 13 -3.67 -8.72 14.37
CA GLY A 13 -4.41 -9.08 13.17
C GLY A 13 -3.60 -8.99 11.88
N ILE A 14 -2.55 -8.19 11.83
CA ILE A 14 -1.70 -8.03 10.65
C ILE A 14 -0.34 -8.70 10.82
N GLY A 15 0.28 -8.55 11.98
CA GLY A 15 1.64 -8.98 12.26
C GLY A 15 2.58 -7.80 12.29
N THR A 16 3.89 -8.04 12.15
CA THR A 16 4.87 -6.96 12.16
C THR A 16 4.70 -6.06 10.95
N VAL A 17 4.62 -4.75 11.19
CA VAL A 17 4.58 -3.72 10.15
C VAL A 17 5.85 -2.89 10.27
N GLN A 18 6.58 -2.76 9.16
CA GLN A 18 7.81 -1.99 9.11
C GLN A 18 7.68 -0.84 8.12
N LEU A 19 8.04 0.36 8.58
CA LEU A 19 8.02 1.57 7.76
C LEU A 19 9.45 2.03 7.50
N GLY A 20 9.75 2.37 6.25
CA GLY A 20 10.96 3.10 5.90
C GLY A 20 10.60 4.53 5.58
N ILE A 21 11.21 5.48 6.26
CA ILE A 21 10.93 6.91 6.09
C ILE A 21 12.21 7.63 5.67
N ALA A 22 12.11 8.43 4.62
CA ALA A 22 13.18 9.29 4.16
C ALA A 22 12.66 10.72 4.08
N GLY A 23 13.24 11.61 4.85
CA GLY A 23 12.74 12.96 5.00
C GLY A 23 11.35 12.95 5.64
N ASP A 24 10.38 13.52 4.96
CA ASP A 24 8.99 13.55 5.41
C ASP A 24 8.10 12.55 4.63
N ARG A 25 8.69 11.59 3.91
CA ARG A 25 7.96 10.67 3.05
C ARG A 25 8.17 9.22 3.46
N VAL A 26 7.11 8.43 3.41
CA VAL A 26 7.20 6.98 3.55
C VAL A 26 7.63 6.40 2.20
N ILE A 27 8.74 5.68 2.19
CA ILE A 27 9.30 5.08 0.98
C ILE A 27 9.15 3.57 0.93
N SER A 28 8.84 2.94 2.07
CA SER A 28 8.56 1.50 2.10
C SER A 28 7.62 1.13 3.23
N VAL A 29 6.77 0.15 2.97
CA VAL A 29 5.97 -0.55 3.98
C VAL A 29 6.19 -2.03 3.71
N SER A 30 6.60 -2.77 4.73
CA SER A 30 6.83 -4.20 4.62
C SER A 30 6.31 -4.94 5.85
N PHE A 31 6.26 -6.26 5.74
CA PHE A 31 5.67 -7.11 6.80
C PHE A 31 6.65 -8.24 7.12
N PRO A 32 7.80 -7.91 7.74
CA PRO A 32 8.80 -8.92 8.08
C PRO A 32 8.30 -9.85 9.17
N THR A 33 8.94 -10.99 9.33
CA THR A 33 8.62 -11.94 10.39
C THR A 33 8.91 -11.34 11.77
N HIS A 34 9.99 -10.58 11.87
CA HIS A 34 10.41 -9.91 13.11
C HIS A 34 10.85 -8.48 12.84
N ALA A 35 10.58 -7.59 13.78
CA ALA A 35 11.07 -6.22 13.70
C ALA A 35 12.60 -6.18 13.81
N PRO A 36 13.29 -5.32 13.02
CA PRO A 36 14.72 -5.10 13.23
C PRO A 36 15.01 -4.57 14.63
N GLU A 37 16.13 -4.98 15.20
CA GLU A 37 16.50 -4.60 16.58
C GLU A 37 16.65 -3.10 16.75
N ASP A 38 17.11 -2.41 15.72
CA ASP A 38 17.34 -0.96 15.76
C ASP A 38 16.13 -0.14 15.30
N ALA A 39 15.00 -0.78 14.98
CA ALA A 39 13.80 -0.06 14.59
C ALA A 39 13.13 0.56 15.82
N ALA A 40 12.67 1.81 15.66
CA ALA A 40 11.82 2.45 16.68
C ALA A 40 10.41 1.89 16.60
N ALA A 41 9.77 1.66 17.75
CA ALA A 41 8.43 1.08 17.81
C ALA A 41 7.31 2.13 17.86
N THR A 42 7.66 3.41 17.97
CA THR A 42 6.68 4.48 18.13
C THR A 42 6.73 5.44 16.95
N HIS A 43 5.60 5.57 16.26
CA HIS A 43 5.40 6.53 15.19
C HIS A 43 3.91 6.75 15.02
N PRO A 44 3.44 8.00 14.77
CA PRO A 44 2.01 8.28 14.60
C PRO A 44 1.35 7.42 13.51
N LEU A 45 2.05 7.13 12.43
CA LEU A 45 1.51 6.29 11.37
C LEU A 45 1.28 4.84 11.84
N LEU A 46 2.18 4.31 12.67
CA LEU A 46 1.98 2.97 13.24
C LEU A 46 0.74 2.94 14.14
N ASP A 47 0.48 4.01 14.89
CA ASP A 47 -0.74 4.12 15.68
C ASP A 47 -1.99 4.11 14.78
N ARG A 48 -1.96 4.84 13.66
CA ARG A 48 -3.07 4.85 12.70
C ARG A 48 -3.28 3.48 12.06
N ILE A 49 -2.20 2.77 11.76
CA ILE A 49 -2.29 1.41 11.20
C ILE A 49 -2.90 0.46 12.22
N ALA A 50 -2.53 0.58 13.50
CA ALA A 50 -3.12 -0.23 14.57
C ALA A 50 -4.63 0.05 14.71
N ASP A 51 -5.04 1.31 14.62
CA ASP A 51 -6.45 1.67 14.66
C ASP A 51 -7.21 1.11 13.45
N TYR A 52 -6.62 1.17 12.26
CA TYR A 52 -7.19 0.56 11.07
C TYR A 52 -7.38 -0.95 11.24
N ALA A 53 -6.37 -1.62 11.78
CA ALA A 53 -6.45 -3.07 12.05
C ALA A 53 -7.52 -3.40 13.09
N ALA A 54 -7.85 -2.47 13.98
CA ALA A 54 -8.91 -2.61 14.98
C ALA A 54 -10.30 -2.25 14.45
N GLY A 55 -10.42 -1.83 13.19
CA GLY A 55 -11.70 -1.59 12.54
C GLY A 55 -11.99 -0.15 12.14
N SER A 56 -11.08 0.80 12.39
CA SER A 56 -11.29 2.19 11.98
C SER A 56 -11.17 2.33 10.47
N ALA A 57 -12.11 3.05 9.86
CA ALA A 57 -12.02 3.38 8.44
C ALA A 57 -10.87 4.36 8.21
N GLU A 58 -10.02 4.07 7.22
CA GLU A 58 -8.83 4.85 6.95
C GLU A 58 -8.40 4.71 5.51
N ASP A 59 -8.02 5.80 4.87
CA ASP A 59 -7.50 5.81 3.49
C ASP A 59 -6.02 6.17 3.42
N PHE A 60 -5.45 6.73 4.47
CA PHE A 60 -4.03 7.16 4.52
C PHE A 60 -3.64 8.14 3.41
N ARG A 61 -4.61 8.81 2.77
CA ARG A 61 -4.34 9.70 1.62
C ARG A 61 -3.51 10.92 1.95
N ASP A 62 -3.57 11.38 3.20
CA ASP A 62 -2.82 12.52 3.69
C ASP A 62 -1.36 12.20 3.99
N VAL A 63 -0.98 10.93 4.01
CA VAL A 63 0.39 10.50 4.33
C VAL A 63 1.29 10.73 3.11
N PRO A 64 2.35 11.55 3.23
CA PRO A 64 3.27 11.71 2.11
C PRO A 64 4.01 10.41 1.81
N ILE A 65 4.08 10.05 0.54
CA ILE A 65 4.81 8.86 0.09
C ILE A 65 5.81 9.23 -0.99
N GLY A 66 6.88 8.46 -1.11
CA GLY A 66 7.85 8.60 -2.19
C GLY A 66 7.80 7.39 -3.11
N LEU A 67 7.48 7.62 -4.37
CA LEU A 67 7.43 6.57 -5.39
C LEU A 67 8.53 6.83 -6.42
N THR A 68 9.46 5.88 -6.53
CA THR A 68 10.61 5.99 -7.44
C THR A 68 10.51 5.06 -8.65
N LEU A 69 9.31 4.55 -8.92
CA LEU A 69 9.04 3.66 -10.04
C LEU A 69 9.00 4.43 -11.37
N PRO A 70 9.18 3.73 -12.51
CA PRO A 70 8.93 4.35 -13.81
C PRO A 70 7.56 5.01 -13.89
N THR A 71 7.45 6.06 -14.70
CA THR A 71 6.25 6.89 -14.76
C THR A 71 4.95 6.11 -14.96
N PRO A 72 4.85 5.12 -15.87
CA PRO A 72 3.59 4.40 -16.03
C PRO A 72 3.15 3.69 -14.75
N GLN A 73 4.06 2.98 -14.08
CA GLN A 73 3.75 2.28 -12.85
C GLN A 73 3.41 3.26 -11.73
N ARG A 74 4.15 4.36 -11.60
CA ARG A 74 3.87 5.38 -10.60
C ARG A 74 2.46 5.95 -10.77
N ARG A 75 2.05 6.24 -12.00
CA ARG A 75 0.70 6.75 -12.28
C ARG A 75 -0.39 5.75 -11.88
N VAL A 76 -0.15 4.46 -12.13
CA VAL A 76 -1.08 3.42 -11.70
C VAL A 76 -1.23 3.44 -10.18
N LEU A 77 -0.13 3.46 -9.44
CA LEU A 77 -0.17 3.46 -7.98
C LEU A 77 -0.86 4.71 -7.43
N GLU A 78 -0.63 5.87 -8.02
CA GLU A 78 -1.33 7.10 -7.65
C GLU A 78 -2.84 6.97 -7.88
N THR A 79 -3.24 6.33 -8.97
CA THR A 79 -4.66 6.05 -9.26
C THR A 79 -5.26 5.10 -8.21
N ILE A 80 -4.56 4.00 -7.92
CA ILE A 80 -5.04 3.01 -6.93
C ILE A 80 -5.20 3.68 -5.56
N ARG A 81 -4.34 4.63 -5.22
CA ARG A 81 -4.43 5.36 -3.96
C ARG A 81 -5.76 6.10 -3.80
N SER A 82 -6.44 6.40 -4.89
CA SER A 82 -7.74 7.08 -4.87
C SER A 82 -8.93 6.15 -4.61
N VAL A 83 -8.73 4.83 -4.59
CA VAL A 83 -9.80 3.88 -4.29
C VAL A 83 -10.12 3.96 -2.79
N PRO A 84 -11.37 4.35 -2.43
CA PRO A 84 -11.69 4.58 -1.02
C PRO A 84 -11.77 3.29 -0.19
N TYR A 85 -11.68 3.47 1.13
CA TYR A 85 -11.93 2.41 2.09
C TYR A 85 -13.29 1.75 1.81
N GLY A 86 -13.29 0.43 1.76
CA GLY A 86 -14.50 -0.37 1.51
C GLY A 86 -14.87 -0.52 0.05
N ASP A 87 -14.24 0.23 -0.86
CA ASP A 87 -14.46 0.10 -2.29
C ASP A 87 -13.46 -0.85 -2.92
N ARG A 88 -13.76 -1.28 -4.13
CA ARG A 88 -12.94 -2.20 -4.91
C ARG A 88 -12.85 -1.71 -6.36
N ALA A 89 -11.74 -2.06 -7.01
CA ALA A 89 -11.53 -1.87 -8.43
C ALA A 89 -10.97 -3.16 -9.02
N ASP A 90 -11.14 -3.37 -10.30
CA ASP A 90 -10.41 -4.44 -11.01
C ASP A 90 -9.30 -3.83 -11.88
N VAL A 91 -8.53 -4.69 -12.54
CA VAL A 91 -7.40 -4.24 -13.36
C VAL A 91 -7.86 -3.35 -14.51
N GLU A 92 -8.96 -3.69 -15.15
CA GLU A 92 -9.48 -2.88 -16.26
C GLU A 92 -9.90 -1.49 -15.81
N LEU A 93 -10.61 -1.40 -14.70
CA LEU A 93 -11.02 -0.10 -14.16
C LEU A 93 -9.80 0.73 -13.75
N ALA A 94 -8.82 0.11 -13.10
CA ALA A 94 -7.58 0.80 -12.72
C ALA A 94 -6.86 1.35 -13.96
N ALA A 95 -6.78 0.55 -15.02
CA ALA A 95 -6.18 1.00 -16.28
C ALA A 95 -6.96 2.16 -16.90
N ARG A 96 -8.29 2.07 -16.90
CA ARG A 96 -9.16 3.12 -17.46
C ARG A 96 -9.01 4.44 -16.70
N MET A 97 -8.84 4.38 -15.39
CA MET A 97 -8.70 5.56 -14.55
C MET A 97 -7.29 6.18 -14.60
N THR A 98 -6.32 5.49 -15.20
CA THR A 98 -4.93 5.95 -15.21
C THR A 98 -4.61 6.60 -16.55
N ALA A 99 -4.19 7.88 -16.51
CA ALA A 99 -3.78 8.58 -17.72
C ALA A 99 -2.58 7.88 -18.37
N GLY A 100 -2.62 7.72 -19.69
CA GLY A 100 -1.53 7.11 -20.45
C GLY A 100 -1.57 5.59 -20.52
N ILE A 101 -2.53 4.93 -19.90
CA ILE A 101 -2.70 3.48 -19.96
C ILE A 101 -3.91 3.15 -20.82
N ASP A 102 -3.72 2.25 -21.80
CA ASP A 102 -4.83 1.77 -22.65
C ASP A 102 -5.50 0.58 -21.97
N HIS A 103 -6.70 0.80 -21.44
CA HIS A 103 -7.44 -0.23 -20.72
C HIS A 103 -7.99 -1.35 -21.62
N THR A 104 -7.89 -1.19 -22.95
CA THR A 104 -8.38 -2.19 -23.89
C THR A 104 -7.31 -3.18 -24.32
N THR A 105 -6.06 -3.01 -23.89
CA THR A 105 -4.94 -3.84 -24.33
C THR A 105 -4.42 -4.71 -23.21
N THR A 106 -3.82 -5.85 -23.59
CA THR A 106 -3.09 -6.72 -22.67
C THR A 106 -1.90 -5.99 -22.04
N ASP A 107 -1.19 -5.18 -22.83
CA ASP A 107 -0.05 -4.40 -22.33
C ASP A 107 -0.47 -3.41 -21.24
N GLY A 108 -1.61 -2.74 -21.42
CA GLY A 108 -2.16 -1.84 -20.41
C GLY A 108 -2.48 -2.57 -19.11
N HIS A 109 -3.12 -3.72 -19.20
CA HIS A 109 -3.42 -4.55 -18.03
C HIS A 109 -2.15 -5.06 -17.35
N ASN A 110 -1.13 -5.45 -18.12
CA ASN A 110 0.14 -5.90 -17.58
C ASN A 110 0.88 -4.77 -16.87
N THR A 111 0.79 -3.55 -17.37
CA THR A 111 1.36 -2.38 -16.69
C THR A 111 0.75 -2.21 -15.31
N VAL A 112 -0.58 -2.36 -15.19
CA VAL A 112 -1.27 -2.30 -13.90
C VAL A 112 -0.76 -3.39 -12.97
N ARG A 113 -0.71 -4.64 -13.43
CA ARG A 113 -0.26 -5.76 -12.60
C ARG A 113 1.19 -5.60 -12.14
N THR A 114 2.06 -5.16 -13.05
CA THR A 114 3.47 -4.91 -12.72
C THR A 114 3.60 -3.85 -11.64
N ALA A 115 2.82 -2.76 -11.74
CA ALA A 115 2.81 -1.71 -10.72
C ALA A 115 2.37 -2.25 -9.37
N LEU A 116 1.32 -3.06 -9.33
CA LEU A 116 0.81 -3.63 -8.08
C LEU A 116 1.84 -4.54 -7.42
N GLU A 117 2.53 -5.38 -8.20
CA GLU A 117 3.58 -6.26 -7.68
C GLU A 117 4.77 -5.47 -7.14
N ALA A 118 5.09 -4.34 -7.76
CA ALA A 118 6.25 -3.51 -7.41
C ALA A 118 5.91 -2.40 -6.40
N ASN A 119 4.69 -2.36 -5.88
CA ASN A 119 4.25 -1.33 -4.94
C ASN A 119 5.14 -1.32 -3.69
N PRO A 120 5.93 -0.25 -3.45
CA PRO A 120 6.83 -0.21 -2.31
C PRO A 120 6.12 0.11 -0.99
N VAL A 121 4.88 0.58 -1.05
CA VAL A 121 4.12 1.05 0.11
C VAL A 121 2.71 0.43 0.15
N PRO A 122 2.62 -0.92 0.21
CA PRO A 122 1.30 -1.55 0.36
C PRO A 122 0.59 -1.01 1.59
N LEU A 123 -0.72 -1.03 1.61
CA LEU A 123 -1.58 -0.40 2.60
C LEU A 123 -1.75 1.11 2.36
N LEU A 124 -0.67 1.88 2.21
CA LEU A 124 -0.76 3.32 1.89
C LEU A 124 -1.20 3.53 0.44
N VAL A 125 -0.71 2.71 -0.48
CA VAL A 125 -1.31 2.48 -1.79
C VAL A 125 -2.06 1.17 -1.67
N PRO A 126 -3.40 1.20 -1.66
CA PRO A 126 -4.20 0.04 -1.26
C PRO A 126 -4.34 -0.98 -2.39
N ASP A 127 -3.25 -1.66 -2.74
CA ASP A 127 -3.27 -2.67 -3.79
C ASP A 127 -4.21 -3.83 -3.46
N HIS A 128 -4.51 -4.06 -2.18
CA HIS A 128 -5.48 -5.05 -1.72
C HIS A 128 -6.91 -4.73 -2.16
N ARG A 129 -7.20 -3.49 -2.57
CA ARG A 129 -8.50 -3.07 -3.10
C ARG A 129 -8.68 -3.35 -4.59
N VAL A 130 -7.66 -3.90 -5.25
CA VAL A 130 -7.75 -4.30 -6.66
C VAL A 130 -8.03 -5.79 -6.70
N GLU A 131 -9.18 -6.16 -7.29
CA GLU A 131 -9.64 -7.55 -7.39
C GLU A 131 -8.92 -8.30 -8.50
N ASN A 132 -8.70 -9.60 -8.29
CA ASN A 132 -8.10 -10.50 -9.27
C ASN A 132 -6.73 -10.02 -9.75
N ALA A 133 -5.96 -9.42 -8.84
CA ALA A 133 -4.69 -8.81 -9.15
C ALA A 133 -3.69 -9.08 -8.02
N PRO A 134 -2.38 -8.98 -8.29
CA PRO A 134 -1.36 -9.17 -7.27
C PRO A 134 -1.36 -8.03 -6.25
N SER A 135 -0.86 -8.33 -5.06
CA SER A 135 -0.52 -7.34 -4.04
C SER A 135 0.96 -7.51 -3.72
N SER A 136 1.63 -6.42 -3.36
CA SER A 136 3.03 -6.49 -2.90
C SER A 136 3.12 -6.97 -1.45
N ALA A 137 2.02 -6.95 -0.71
CA ALA A 137 1.96 -7.51 0.64
C ALA A 137 1.95 -9.05 0.56
N PRO A 138 2.43 -9.74 1.61
CA PRO A 138 2.28 -11.20 1.66
C PRO A 138 0.79 -11.59 1.52
N PRO A 139 0.48 -12.73 0.89
CA PRO A 139 -0.91 -13.13 0.66
C PRO A 139 -1.78 -13.13 1.92
N ARG A 140 -1.23 -13.58 3.04
CA ARG A 140 -1.92 -13.57 4.33
C ARG A 140 -2.31 -12.15 4.75
N VAL A 141 -1.39 -11.20 4.58
CA VAL A 141 -1.65 -9.81 4.93
C VAL A 141 -2.67 -9.19 3.99
N ALA A 142 -2.52 -9.39 2.68
CA ALA A 142 -3.46 -8.86 1.69
C ALA A 142 -4.89 -9.36 1.98
N GLU A 143 -5.04 -10.63 2.30
CA GLU A 143 -6.34 -11.20 2.64
C GLU A 143 -6.91 -10.57 3.92
N THR A 144 -6.09 -10.40 4.94
CA THR A 144 -6.50 -9.74 6.18
C THR A 144 -6.99 -8.32 5.92
N LEU A 145 -6.27 -7.55 5.10
CA LEU A 145 -6.67 -6.18 4.76
C LEU A 145 -8.00 -6.15 4.03
N ARG A 146 -8.22 -7.08 3.08
CA ARG A 146 -9.51 -7.19 2.38
C ARG A 146 -10.65 -7.50 3.33
N ASN A 147 -10.41 -8.41 4.28
CA ASN A 147 -11.43 -8.81 5.25
C ASN A 147 -11.79 -7.69 6.22
N LEU A 148 -10.83 -6.86 6.60
CA LEU A 148 -11.08 -5.70 7.46
C LEU A 148 -12.05 -4.69 6.83
N GLU A 149 -12.08 -4.61 5.51
CA GLU A 149 -12.87 -3.63 4.79
C GLU A 149 -14.20 -4.16 4.26
N ARG A 150 -14.55 -5.37 4.60
CA ARG A 150 -15.84 -5.96 4.20
C ARG A 150 -17.00 -5.49 5.03
#